data_03afa58271c59b4f8317c6fa413bb50e
#
_entry.id   03afa58271c59b4f8317c6fa413bb50e
#
_cell.length_a   1.000
_cell.length_b   1.000
_cell.length_c   1.000
_cell.angle_alpha   90.00
_cell.angle_beta   90.00
_cell.angle_gamma   90.00
#
_symmetry.space_group_name_H-M   'P 1'
#
loop_
_entity.id
_entity.type
_entity.pdbx_description
1 polymer ?
#
loop_
_entity_poly.entity_id
_entity_poly.type
_entity_poly.pdbx_seq_one_letter_code
_entity_poly.pdbx_strand_id
1 'polypeptide(L)'
;MPDLQSLIDQLAASGAWIVVLQILLIIVATLIALGFTRITVNAALDRLFAREAAEGTAQDVPRLEVERRRRTLEGLVYRAVRVLILIIAFLMTLQVLRLDIGPAIAGIGIVGLALSLGAQHLVRDYVAGAFVLIENQYSKGDIVAIAGVTGTVEDVSLRRTTLRDFDGTVHYVPHGLIQTASNLTRKWAGIDLEVPVPYEQDLDAVSAAVDAAAERLAAEPGLDGAVIEKPRVLRIEQLAEQGLVVKVFGKVTPANRFQAAGALRRLIVEECARRGVVIGWRSVPASADSGEPVKKTRAADGKPEGPALIQADSDPTA
;
A
#
# COMPACT_ATOMS: atom_id res chain seq x y z
N MET A 1 -43.12 -67.13 -1.34
CA MET A 1 -42.10 -66.13 -1.74
C MET A 1 -42.85 -65.03 -2.48
N PRO A 2 -42.79 -63.79 -2.08
CA PRO A 2 -43.47 -62.75 -2.84
C PRO A 2 -42.83 -62.65 -4.21
N ASP A 3 -43.68 -62.63 -5.25
CA ASP A 3 -43.25 -62.51 -6.65
C ASP A 3 -42.51 -61.22 -6.86
N LEU A 4 -41.45 -61.26 -7.63
CA LEU A 4 -40.61 -60.07 -7.98
C LEU A 4 -41.52 -58.97 -8.58
N GLN A 5 -42.57 -59.32 -9.29
CA GLN A 5 -43.57 -58.42 -9.85
C GLN A 5 -44.39 -57.69 -8.75
N SER A 6 -44.79 -58.39 -7.67
CA SER A 6 -45.51 -57.75 -6.57
C SER A 6 -44.64 -56.76 -5.78
N LEU A 7 -43.35 -56.98 -5.66
CA LEU A 7 -42.37 -56.08 -5.10
C LEU A 7 -42.18 -54.83 -5.99
N ILE A 8 -42.12 -55.04 -7.30
CA ILE A 8 -41.99 -53.94 -8.29
C ILE A 8 -43.25 -53.06 -8.27
N ASP A 9 -44.43 -53.65 -8.23
CA ASP A 9 -45.71 -52.93 -8.16
C ASP A 9 -45.89 -52.18 -6.83
N GLN A 10 -45.46 -52.75 -5.70
CA GLN A 10 -45.41 -52.04 -4.41
C GLN A 10 -44.43 -50.88 -4.41
N LEU A 11 -43.25 -51.03 -5.00
CA LEU A 11 -42.28 -49.96 -5.14
C LEU A 11 -42.79 -48.86 -6.08
N ALA A 12 -43.46 -49.23 -7.18
CA ALA A 12 -44.06 -48.28 -8.11
C ALA A 12 -45.23 -47.52 -7.47
N ALA A 13 -46.06 -48.17 -6.64
CA ALA A 13 -47.17 -47.52 -5.93
C ALA A 13 -46.71 -46.61 -4.76
N SER A 14 -45.55 -46.88 -4.16
CA SER A 14 -45.01 -46.11 -3.02
C SER A 14 -44.30 -44.81 -3.38
N GLY A 15 -44.08 -44.53 -4.66
CA GLY A 15 -43.27 -43.37 -5.13
C GLY A 15 -41.78 -43.46 -4.76
N ALA A 16 -41.33 -44.59 -4.16
CA ALA A 16 -39.94 -44.77 -3.74
C ALA A 16 -38.97 -44.71 -4.92
N TRP A 17 -39.38 -45.12 -6.10
CA TRP A 17 -38.56 -45.04 -7.34
C TRP A 17 -38.26 -43.59 -7.71
N ILE A 18 -39.13 -42.60 -7.42
CA ILE A 18 -38.89 -41.21 -7.68
C ILE A 18 -37.77 -40.71 -6.79
N VAL A 19 -37.76 -41.08 -5.51
CA VAL A 19 -36.68 -40.71 -4.57
C VAL A 19 -35.35 -41.31 -5.02
N VAL A 20 -35.36 -42.61 -5.43
CA VAL A 20 -34.13 -43.26 -5.97
C VAL A 20 -33.62 -42.56 -7.22
N LEU A 21 -34.52 -42.18 -8.16
CA LEU A 21 -34.15 -41.47 -9.38
C LEU A 21 -33.57 -40.10 -9.07
N GLN A 22 -34.18 -39.37 -8.11
CA GLN A 22 -33.67 -38.04 -7.69
C GLN A 22 -32.25 -38.13 -7.06
N ILE A 23 -32.03 -39.12 -6.20
CA ILE A 23 -30.69 -39.34 -5.60
C ILE A 23 -29.67 -39.71 -6.67
N LEU A 24 -30.04 -40.59 -7.62
CA LEU A 24 -29.18 -40.97 -8.74
C LEU A 24 -28.80 -39.71 -9.58
N LEU A 25 -29.78 -38.87 -9.86
CA LEU A 25 -29.58 -37.60 -10.60
C LEU A 25 -28.65 -36.65 -9.85
N ILE A 26 -28.80 -36.52 -8.52
CA ILE A 26 -27.89 -35.72 -7.68
C ILE A 26 -26.46 -36.28 -7.75
N ILE A 27 -26.30 -37.61 -7.66
CA ILE A 27 -24.98 -38.24 -7.75
C ILE A 27 -24.34 -37.96 -9.13
N VAL A 28 -25.08 -38.18 -10.21
CA VAL A 28 -24.58 -37.94 -11.58
C VAL A 28 -24.21 -36.44 -11.75
N ALA A 29 -25.08 -35.52 -11.33
CA ALA A 29 -24.81 -34.09 -11.38
C ALA A 29 -23.56 -33.70 -10.59
N THR A 30 -23.39 -34.31 -9.40
CA THR A 30 -22.21 -34.09 -8.54
C THR A 30 -20.92 -34.59 -9.25
N LEU A 31 -20.95 -35.76 -9.84
CA LEU A 31 -19.78 -36.29 -10.57
C LEU A 31 -19.43 -35.43 -11.78
N ILE A 32 -20.45 -34.95 -12.52
CA ILE A 32 -20.26 -34.02 -13.66
C ILE A 32 -19.66 -32.71 -13.15
N ALA A 33 -20.20 -32.14 -12.07
CA ALA A 33 -19.72 -30.89 -11.48
C ALA A 33 -18.25 -31.01 -11.01
N LEU A 34 -17.88 -32.12 -10.37
CA LEU A 34 -16.51 -32.39 -9.95
C LEU A 34 -15.56 -32.53 -11.14
N GLY A 35 -15.97 -33.23 -12.21
CA GLY A 35 -15.20 -33.37 -13.45
C GLY A 35 -14.99 -32.01 -14.13
N PHE A 36 -16.07 -31.23 -14.27
CA PHE A 36 -16.03 -29.90 -14.85
C PHE A 36 -15.14 -28.94 -14.04
N THR A 37 -15.25 -28.98 -12.71
CA THR A 37 -14.40 -28.15 -11.82
C THR A 37 -12.92 -28.43 -12.06
N ARG A 38 -12.52 -29.68 -12.22
CA ARG A 38 -11.12 -30.03 -12.47
C ARG A 38 -10.60 -29.42 -13.78
N ILE A 39 -11.40 -29.50 -14.84
CA ILE A 39 -11.05 -28.92 -16.16
C ILE A 39 -10.94 -27.40 -16.07
N THR A 40 -11.92 -26.77 -15.41
CA THR A 40 -12.00 -25.29 -15.32
C THR A 40 -10.88 -24.71 -14.46
N VAL A 41 -10.57 -25.33 -13.32
CA VAL A 41 -9.48 -24.90 -12.43
C VAL A 41 -8.13 -24.99 -13.15
N ASN A 42 -7.87 -26.08 -13.85
CA ASN A 42 -6.64 -26.25 -14.62
C ASN A 42 -6.53 -25.18 -15.73
N ALA A 43 -7.58 -25.00 -16.52
CA ALA A 43 -7.59 -24.01 -17.59
C ALA A 43 -7.44 -22.55 -17.06
N ALA A 44 -8.02 -22.24 -15.90
CA ALA A 44 -7.88 -20.93 -15.29
C ALA A 44 -6.45 -20.67 -14.78
N LEU A 45 -5.85 -21.64 -14.12
CA LEU A 45 -4.47 -21.54 -13.64
C LEU A 45 -3.48 -21.47 -14.80
N ASP A 46 -3.68 -22.23 -15.88
CA ASP A 46 -2.85 -22.17 -17.09
C ASP A 46 -2.85 -20.75 -17.69
N ARG A 47 -4.01 -20.09 -17.74
CA ARG A 47 -4.12 -18.72 -18.24
C ARG A 47 -3.45 -17.70 -17.34
N LEU A 48 -3.56 -17.85 -16.02
CA LEU A 48 -2.94 -16.96 -15.05
C LEU A 48 -1.41 -17.03 -15.12
N PHE A 49 -0.84 -18.23 -15.08
CA PHE A 49 0.62 -18.42 -15.14
C PHE A 49 1.21 -18.09 -16.52
N ALA A 50 0.45 -18.27 -17.60
CA ALA A 50 0.88 -17.85 -18.94
C ALA A 50 1.00 -16.32 -19.06
N ARG A 51 0.12 -15.56 -18.39
CA ARG A 51 0.19 -14.10 -18.34
C ARG A 51 1.40 -13.61 -17.54
N GLU A 52 1.66 -14.18 -16.35
CA GLU A 52 2.83 -13.84 -15.54
C GLU A 52 4.15 -14.09 -16.30
N ALA A 53 4.21 -15.17 -17.07
CA ALA A 53 5.36 -15.49 -17.92
C ALA A 53 5.54 -14.51 -19.08
N ALA A 54 4.45 -13.95 -19.62
CA ALA A 54 4.49 -12.98 -20.72
C ALA A 54 4.88 -11.55 -20.25
N GLU A 55 4.57 -11.19 -19.00
CA GLU A 55 4.83 -9.86 -18.43
C GLU A 55 6.27 -9.69 -17.89
N GLY A 56 7.14 -10.69 -18.04
CA GLY A 56 8.58 -10.60 -17.75
C GLY A 56 8.96 -10.54 -16.27
N THR A 57 8.01 -10.61 -15.37
CA THR A 57 8.23 -10.58 -13.90
C THR A 57 8.86 -11.89 -13.39
N ALA A 58 8.90 -12.93 -14.25
CA ALA A 58 9.38 -14.27 -13.90
C ALA A 58 10.83 -14.55 -14.32
N GLN A 59 11.62 -13.54 -14.69
CA GLN A 59 12.95 -13.76 -15.28
C GLN A 59 13.97 -14.45 -14.37
N ASP A 60 13.77 -14.46 -13.05
CA ASP A 60 14.70 -15.03 -12.08
C ASP A 60 14.18 -16.26 -11.31
N VAL A 61 12.95 -16.72 -11.58
CA VAL A 61 12.38 -17.84 -10.83
C VAL A 61 12.57 -19.16 -11.59
N PRO A 62 13.24 -20.17 -11.00
CA PRO A 62 13.40 -21.47 -11.64
C PRO A 62 12.05 -22.08 -12.02
N ARG A 63 11.90 -22.57 -13.25
CA ARG A 63 10.66 -23.19 -13.77
C ARG A 63 10.06 -24.24 -12.83
N LEU A 64 10.91 -24.97 -12.10
CA LEU A 64 10.50 -25.96 -11.10
C LEU A 64 9.75 -25.34 -9.91
N GLU A 65 10.07 -24.11 -9.52
CA GLU A 65 9.40 -23.44 -8.40
C GLU A 65 8.01 -22.93 -8.80
N VAL A 66 7.87 -22.39 -10.01
CA VAL A 66 6.58 -22.00 -10.58
C VAL A 66 5.64 -23.21 -10.68
N GLU A 67 6.15 -24.36 -11.12
CA GLU A 67 5.35 -25.59 -11.25
C GLU A 67 4.92 -26.15 -9.88
N ARG A 68 5.79 -26.06 -8.86
CA ARG A 68 5.43 -26.45 -7.48
C ARG A 68 4.33 -25.55 -6.90
N ARG A 69 4.44 -24.24 -7.07
CA ARG A 69 3.42 -23.28 -6.63
C ARG A 69 2.10 -23.53 -7.32
N ARG A 70 2.11 -23.77 -8.63
CA ARG A 70 0.93 -24.13 -9.42
C ARG A 70 0.22 -25.35 -8.88
N ARG A 71 0.94 -26.48 -8.68
CA ARG A 71 0.35 -27.72 -8.14
C ARG A 71 -0.25 -27.54 -6.75
N THR A 72 0.39 -26.75 -5.90
CA THR A 72 -0.15 -26.44 -4.56
C THR A 72 -1.45 -25.65 -4.64
N LEU A 73 -1.50 -24.62 -5.47
CA LEU A 73 -2.70 -23.78 -5.67
C LEU A 73 -3.83 -24.60 -6.30
N GLU A 74 -3.53 -25.40 -7.34
CA GLU A 74 -4.49 -26.32 -7.97
C GLU A 74 -5.13 -27.23 -6.93
N GLY A 75 -4.29 -27.87 -6.09
CA GLY A 75 -4.76 -28.78 -5.06
C GLY A 75 -5.62 -28.10 -3.99
N LEU A 76 -5.30 -26.88 -3.61
CA LEU A 76 -6.08 -26.11 -2.61
C LEU A 76 -7.43 -25.66 -3.18
N VAL A 77 -7.44 -25.05 -4.36
CA VAL A 77 -8.66 -24.56 -5.00
C VAL A 77 -9.61 -25.74 -5.30
N TYR A 78 -9.09 -26.81 -5.89
CA TYR A 78 -9.90 -27.99 -6.19
C TYR A 78 -10.51 -28.61 -4.93
N ARG A 79 -9.75 -28.73 -3.83
CA ARG A 79 -10.28 -29.26 -2.55
C ARG A 79 -11.37 -28.35 -1.98
N ALA A 80 -11.17 -27.05 -2.00
CA ALA A 80 -12.17 -26.09 -1.49
C ALA A 80 -13.50 -26.18 -2.28
N VAL A 81 -13.43 -26.15 -3.61
CA VAL A 81 -14.62 -26.27 -4.47
C VAL A 81 -15.27 -27.65 -4.33
N ARG A 82 -14.48 -28.73 -4.23
CA ARG A 82 -15.00 -30.07 -4.01
C ARG A 82 -15.79 -30.17 -2.72
N VAL A 83 -15.28 -29.62 -1.61
CA VAL A 83 -15.99 -29.61 -0.31
C VAL A 83 -17.32 -28.89 -0.45
N LEU A 84 -17.35 -27.73 -1.12
CA LEU A 84 -18.58 -26.98 -1.34
C LEU A 84 -19.61 -27.77 -2.16
N ILE A 85 -19.18 -28.41 -3.26
CA ILE A 85 -20.05 -29.26 -4.09
C ILE A 85 -20.61 -30.43 -3.27
N LEU A 86 -19.80 -31.08 -2.44
CA LEU A 86 -20.23 -32.20 -1.60
C LEU A 86 -21.23 -31.75 -0.52
N ILE A 87 -21.04 -30.58 0.08
CA ILE A 87 -21.99 -30.00 1.03
C ILE A 87 -23.35 -29.75 0.35
N ILE A 88 -23.34 -29.15 -0.85
CA ILE A 88 -24.58 -28.88 -1.61
C ILE A 88 -25.28 -30.21 -1.95
N ALA A 89 -24.54 -31.20 -2.49
CA ALA A 89 -25.09 -32.50 -2.83
C ALA A 89 -25.67 -33.24 -1.61
N PHE A 90 -25.02 -33.13 -0.45
CA PHE A 90 -25.49 -33.69 0.80
C PHE A 90 -26.80 -33.05 1.23
N LEU A 91 -26.91 -31.70 1.23
CA LEU A 91 -28.14 -30.99 1.56
C LEU A 91 -29.30 -31.34 0.62
N MET A 92 -29.00 -31.41 -0.71
CA MET A 92 -30.00 -31.84 -1.70
C MET A 92 -30.53 -33.28 -1.41
N THR A 93 -29.60 -34.18 -1.02
CA THR A 93 -29.99 -35.56 -0.67
C THR A 93 -30.85 -35.58 0.58
N LEU A 94 -30.55 -34.83 1.63
CA LEU A 94 -31.38 -34.70 2.83
C LEU A 94 -32.78 -34.18 2.48
N GLN A 95 -32.87 -33.19 1.58
CA GLN A 95 -34.14 -32.62 1.15
C GLN A 95 -35.03 -33.64 0.40
N VAL A 96 -34.41 -34.46 -0.46
CA VAL A 96 -35.10 -35.55 -1.17
C VAL A 96 -35.67 -36.58 -0.18
N LEU A 97 -34.93 -36.85 0.91
CA LEU A 97 -35.37 -37.72 2.01
C LEU A 97 -36.39 -37.06 2.92
N ARG A 98 -36.86 -35.83 2.61
CA ARG A 98 -37.83 -35.02 3.40
C ARG A 98 -37.37 -34.74 4.83
N LEU A 99 -36.05 -34.76 5.08
CA LEU A 99 -35.48 -34.35 6.35
C LEU A 99 -35.45 -32.81 6.42
N ASP A 100 -35.68 -32.29 7.61
CA ASP A 100 -35.58 -30.84 7.83
C ASP A 100 -34.12 -30.37 7.72
N ILE A 101 -33.84 -29.62 6.67
CA ILE A 101 -32.50 -29.06 6.41
C ILE A 101 -32.29 -27.68 7.06
N GLY A 102 -33.30 -27.11 7.71
CA GLY A 102 -33.24 -25.78 8.35
C GLY A 102 -32.04 -25.63 9.30
N PRO A 103 -31.87 -26.54 10.29
CA PRO A 103 -30.74 -26.50 11.20
C PRO A 103 -29.38 -26.62 10.50
N ALA A 104 -29.29 -27.45 9.45
CA ALA A 104 -28.05 -27.60 8.67
C ALA A 104 -27.69 -26.33 7.90
N ILE A 105 -28.66 -25.71 7.25
CA ILE A 105 -28.49 -24.42 6.56
C ILE A 105 -28.09 -23.32 7.55
N ALA A 106 -28.72 -23.25 8.72
CA ALA A 106 -28.36 -22.29 9.75
C ALA A 106 -26.91 -22.47 10.23
N GLY A 107 -26.47 -23.72 10.46
CA GLY A 107 -25.10 -24.03 10.83
C GLY A 107 -24.09 -23.63 9.75
N ILE A 108 -24.35 -23.97 8.48
CA ILE A 108 -23.51 -23.56 7.33
C ILE A 108 -23.50 -22.04 7.18
N GLY A 109 -24.60 -21.35 7.43
CA GLY A 109 -24.68 -19.89 7.42
C GLY A 109 -23.74 -19.24 8.43
N ILE A 110 -23.67 -19.77 9.65
CA ILE A 110 -22.72 -19.29 10.68
C ILE A 110 -21.27 -19.51 10.24
N VAL A 111 -20.96 -20.70 9.72
CA VAL A 111 -19.61 -20.97 9.17
C VAL A 111 -19.30 -20.05 7.99
N GLY A 112 -20.27 -19.81 7.10
CA GLY A 112 -20.13 -18.89 5.97
C GLY A 112 -19.86 -17.45 6.43
N LEU A 113 -20.54 -16.99 7.48
CA LEU A 113 -20.30 -15.68 8.08
C LEU A 113 -18.87 -15.57 8.64
N ALA A 114 -18.40 -16.58 9.36
CA ALA A 114 -17.05 -16.61 9.91
C ALA A 114 -15.98 -16.58 8.79
N LEU A 115 -16.18 -17.34 7.73
CA LEU A 115 -15.29 -17.33 6.55
C LEU A 115 -15.32 -15.99 5.82
N SER A 116 -16.49 -15.35 5.70
CA SER A 116 -16.65 -14.03 5.08
C SER A 116 -15.90 -12.96 5.85
N LEU A 117 -16.00 -12.95 7.19
CA LEU A 117 -15.24 -12.04 8.04
C LEU A 117 -13.72 -12.28 7.92
N GLY A 118 -13.29 -13.55 7.86
CA GLY A 118 -11.89 -13.90 7.62
C GLY A 118 -11.35 -13.47 6.26
N ALA A 119 -12.19 -13.47 5.22
CA ALA A 119 -11.83 -13.08 3.86
C ALA A 119 -12.02 -11.58 3.56
N GLN A 120 -12.55 -10.78 4.50
CA GLN A 120 -12.90 -9.37 4.30
C GLN A 120 -11.74 -8.54 3.75
N HIS A 121 -10.52 -8.76 4.24
CA HIS A 121 -9.34 -8.04 3.76
C HIS A 121 -9.01 -8.35 2.29
N LEU A 122 -9.17 -9.61 1.87
CA LEU A 122 -8.96 -9.98 0.47
C LEU A 122 -9.96 -9.26 -0.45
N VAL A 123 -11.24 -9.26 -0.08
CA VAL A 123 -12.27 -8.56 -0.88
C VAL A 123 -11.95 -7.07 -0.96
N ARG A 124 -11.56 -6.46 0.15
CA ARG A 124 -11.15 -5.05 0.18
C ARG A 124 -9.97 -4.76 -0.75
N ASP A 125 -8.93 -5.62 -0.73
CA ASP A 125 -7.76 -5.46 -1.60
C ASP A 125 -8.15 -5.44 -3.08
N TYR A 126 -8.98 -6.39 -3.52
CA TYR A 126 -9.40 -6.50 -4.91
C TYR A 126 -10.31 -5.36 -5.36
N VAL A 127 -11.26 -4.95 -4.51
CA VAL A 127 -12.17 -3.84 -4.82
C VAL A 127 -11.40 -2.53 -4.90
N ALA A 128 -10.54 -2.24 -3.91
CA ALA A 128 -9.69 -1.05 -3.93
C ALA A 128 -8.77 -1.03 -5.15
N GLY A 129 -8.13 -2.17 -5.49
CA GLY A 129 -7.27 -2.28 -6.65
C GLY A 129 -8.00 -2.07 -7.98
N ALA A 130 -9.23 -2.54 -8.08
CA ALA A 130 -10.06 -2.27 -9.26
C ALA A 130 -10.28 -0.75 -9.45
N PHE A 131 -10.59 -0.02 -8.38
CA PHE A 131 -10.72 1.45 -8.44
C PHE A 131 -9.41 2.16 -8.76
N VAL A 132 -8.28 1.75 -8.18
CA VAL A 132 -6.96 2.30 -8.54
C VAL A 132 -6.72 2.21 -10.05
N LEU A 133 -7.04 1.06 -10.67
CA LEU A 133 -6.87 0.84 -12.11
C LEU A 133 -7.90 1.60 -12.97
N ILE A 134 -9.19 1.57 -12.60
CA ILE A 134 -10.27 2.23 -13.34
C ILE A 134 -10.09 3.75 -13.34
N GLU A 135 -9.76 4.32 -12.18
CA GLU A 135 -9.56 5.76 -12.01
C GLU A 135 -8.17 6.22 -12.47
N ASN A 136 -7.29 5.26 -12.79
CA ASN A 136 -5.90 5.53 -13.15
C ASN A 136 -5.23 6.51 -12.16
N GLN A 137 -5.30 6.18 -10.86
CA GLN A 137 -4.77 7.05 -9.80
C GLN A 137 -3.25 7.21 -9.93
N TYR A 138 -2.56 6.12 -10.29
CA TYR A 138 -1.13 6.08 -10.62
C TYR A 138 -0.82 4.91 -11.55
N SER A 139 0.33 4.97 -12.20
CA SER A 139 0.80 3.99 -13.17
C SER A 139 2.25 3.59 -12.92
N LYS A 140 2.70 2.52 -13.57
CA LYS A 140 4.10 2.10 -13.55
C LYS A 140 5.02 3.25 -13.96
N GLY A 141 6.05 3.51 -13.16
CA GLY A 141 7.00 4.62 -13.33
C GLY A 141 6.67 5.88 -12.55
N ASP A 142 5.42 6.01 -12.01
CA ASP A 142 5.09 7.14 -11.14
C ASP A 142 5.79 7.00 -9.78
N ILE A 143 6.10 8.13 -9.16
CA ILE A 143 6.52 8.18 -7.76
C ILE A 143 5.29 8.50 -6.93
N VAL A 144 4.97 7.60 -6.01
CA VAL A 144 3.77 7.71 -5.18
C VAL A 144 4.09 7.54 -3.70
N ALA A 145 3.25 8.15 -2.86
CA ALA A 145 3.23 7.88 -1.43
C ALA A 145 1.90 7.22 -1.09
N ILE A 146 1.94 5.93 -0.70
CA ILE A 146 0.78 5.10 -0.35
C ILE A 146 1.08 4.27 0.90
N ALA A 147 0.11 4.12 1.78
CA ALA A 147 0.24 3.34 3.02
C ALA A 147 1.51 3.64 3.84
N GLY A 148 1.95 4.91 3.88
CA GLY A 148 3.15 5.33 4.62
C GLY A 148 4.49 5.07 3.92
N VAL A 149 4.47 4.52 2.70
CA VAL A 149 5.66 4.26 1.90
C VAL A 149 5.70 5.17 0.68
N THR A 150 6.87 5.74 0.39
CA THR A 150 7.11 6.53 -0.82
C THR A 150 8.10 5.80 -1.72
N GLY A 151 7.77 5.66 -3.00
CA GLY A 151 8.66 5.00 -3.95
C GLY A 151 8.15 5.06 -5.38
N THR A 152 8.97 4.56 -6.30
CA THR A 152 8.60 4.41 -7.70
C THR A 152 7.77 3.15 -7.89
N VAL A 153 6.66 3.27 -8.61
CA VAL A 153 5.78 2.14 -8.95
C VAL A 153 6.49 1.25 -9.97
N GLU A 154 6.82 0.03 -9.58
CA GLU A 154 7.38 -0.99 -10.48
C GLU A 154 6.30 -1.83 -11.15
N ASP A 155 5.24 -2.13 -10.40
CA ASP A 155 4.14 -2.96 -10.88
C ASP A 155 2.84 -2.64 -10.14
N VAL A 156 1.70 -2.72 -10.86
CA VAL A 156 0.35 -2.57 -10.31
C VAL A 156 -0.46 -3.78 -10.71
N SER A 157 -0.74 -4.65 -9.77
CA SER A 157 -1.66 -5.79 -9.96
C SER A 157 -3.03 -5.45 -9.38
N LEU A 158 -4.03 -6.31 -9.58
CA LEU A 158 -5.38 -6.09 -9.04
C LEU A 158 -5.44 -6.08 -7.51
N ARG A 159 -4.50 -6.74 -6.82
CA ARG A 159 -4.50 -6.89 -5.34
C ARG A 159 -3.49 -5.99 -4.64
N ARG A 160 -2.36 -5.68 -5.29
CA ARG A 160 -1.24 -4.97 -4.68
C ARG A 160 -0.53 -4.08 -5.67
N THR A 161 0.14 -3.07 -5.16
CA THR A 161 1.15 -2.28 -5.86
C THR A 161 2.53 -2.63 -5.34
N THR A 162 3.50 -2.77 -6.24
CA THR A 162 4.91 -2.96 -5.91
C THR A 162 5.64 -1.63 -6.08
N LEU A 163 6.25 -1.15 -5.01
CA LEU A 163 7.03 0.08 -4.99
C LEU A 163 8.51 -0.23 -4.72
N ARG A 164 9.40 0.53 -5.33
CA ARG A 164 10.80 0.59 -4.93
C ARG A 164 11.11 1.97 -4.36
N ASP A 165 11.60 2.01 -3.13
CA ASP A 165 12.03 3.25 -2.50
C ASP A 165 13.42 3.69 -3.00
N PHE A 166 13.89 4.81 -2.45
CA PHE A 166 15.16 5.41 -2.86
C PHE A 166 16.38 4.58 -2.43
N ASP A 167 16.23 3.76 -1.39
CA ASP A 167 17.28 2.87 -0.86
C ASP A 167 17.31 1.52 -1.62
N GLY A 168 16.40 1.34 -2.60
CA GLY A 168 16.30 0.13 -3.39
C GLY A 168 15.43 -0.97 -2.78
N THR A 169 14.83 -0.73 -1.61
CA THR A 169 13.92 -1.68 -0.96
C THR A 169 12.63 -1.83 -1.75
N VAL A 170 12.18 -3.07 -1.94
CA VAL A 170 10.92 -3.36 -2.63
C VAL A 170 9.81 -3.56 -1.62
N HIS A 171 8.75 -2.77 -1.74
CA HIS A 171 7.57 -2.82 -0.89
C HIS A 171 6.39 -3.39 -1.65
N TYR A 172 5.72 -4.38 -1.07
CA TYR A 172 4.49 -4.97 -1.61
C TYR A 172 3.30 -4.44 -0.80
N VAL A 173 2.59 -3.46 -1.34
CA VAL A 173 1.50 -2.75 -0.66
C VAL A 173 0.16 -3.30 -1.10
N PRO A 174 -0.60 -4.05 -0.27
CA PRO A 174 -1.97 -4.44 -0.56
C PRO A 174 -2.87 -3.21 -0.70
N HIS A 175 -3.76 -3.20 -1.71
CA HIS A 175 -4.59 -2.03 -1.99
C HIS A 175 -5.57 -1.70 -0.86
N GLY A 176 -6.03 -2.69 -0.11
CA GLY A 176 -6.91 -2.48 1.05
C GLY A 176 -6.30 -1.68 2.21
N LEU A 177 -4.97 -1.50 2.22
CA LEU A 177 -4.26 -0.65 3.18
C LEU A 177 -4.13 0.80 2.71
N ILE A 178 -4.43 1.09 1.44
CA ILE A 178 -4.30 2.42 0.87
C ILE A 178 -5.56 3.23 1.22
N GLN A 179 -5.44 4.15 2.15
CA GLN A 179 -6.49 5.12 2.49
C GLN A 179 -6.37 6.39 1.66
N THR A 180 -5.14 6.81 1.40
CA THR A 180 -4.82 7.97 0.58
C THR A 180 -3.71 7.61 -0.37
N ALA A 181 -3.87 7.94 -1.65
CA ALA A 181 -2.84 7.80 -2.67
C ALA A 181 -2.37 9.19 -3.11
N SER A 182 -1.10 9.51 -2.87
CA SER A 182 -0.48 10.76 -3.32
C SER A 182 0.45 10.46 -4.49
N ASN A 183 0.12 10.96 -5.69
CA ASN A 183 0.97 10.84 -6.86
C ASN A 183 1.84 12.10 -6.98
N LEU A 184 3.15 11.92 -6.82
CA LEU A 184 4.13 13.02 -6.77
C LEU A 184 4.65 13.42 -8.16
N THR A 185 4.28 12.69 -9.21
CA THR A 185 4.81 12.85 -10.56
C THR A 185 3.72 13.02 -11.63
N ARG A 186 2.45 13.12 -11.23
CA ARG A 186 1.36 13.26 -12.20
C ARG A 186 1.36 14.64 -12.84
N LYS A 187 1.56 14.70 -14.17
CA LYS A 187 1.62 15.90 -15.00
C LYS A 187 2.81 16.83 -14.73
N TRP A 188 3.07 17.20 -13.50
CA TRP A 188 4.18 18.06 -13.10
C TRP A 188 4.63 17.72 -11.69
N ALA A 189 5.87 18.07 -11.37
CA ALA A 189 6.42 17.95 -10.03
C ALA A 189 6.81 19.30 -9.51
N GLY A 190 6.50 19.58 -8.24
CA GLY A 190 6.93 20.81 -7.57
C GLY A 190 8.41 20.74 -7.17
N ILE A 191 9.15 21.83 -7.43
CA ILE A 191 10.38 22.14 -6.71
C ILE A 191 9.96 23.03 -5.55
N ASP A 192 10.20 22.59 -4.34
CA ASP A 192 9.88 23.29 -3.10
C ASP A 192 11.18 23.36 -2.29
N LEU A 193 11.75 24.57 -2.18
CA LEU A 193 12.98 24.78 -1.46
C LEU A 193 12.80 25.85 -0.39
N GLU A 194 13.42 25.61 0.73
CA GLU A 194 13.53 26.56 1.83
C GLU A 194 14.94 27.15 1.85
N VAL A 195 15.03 28.47 1.73
CA VAL A 195 16.28 29.20 1.73
C VAL A 195 16.34 30.04 2.99
N PRO A 196 17.24 29.73 3.93
CA PRO A 196 17.45 30.53 5.12
C PRO A 196 18.19 31.83 4.77
N VAL A 197 17.70 32.93 5.27
CA VAL A 197 18.21 34.29 4.99
C VAL A 197 18.32 35.07 6.31
N PRO A 198 19.46 35.71 6.64
CA PRO A 198 19.58 36.58 7.81
C PRO A 198 18.61 37.75 7.77
N TYR A 199 18.19 38.28 8.93
CA TYR A 199 17.23 39.37 9.03
C TYR A 199 17.73 40.68 8.38
N GLU A 200 19.04 40.87 8.32
CA GLU A 200 19.64 42.10 7.77
C GLU A 200 19.67 42.12 6.25
N GLN A 201 19.30 41.03 5.58
CA GLN A 201 19.32 40.94 4.12
C GLN A 201 18.09 41.61 3.50
N ASP A 202 18.32 42.32 2.42
CA ASP A 202 17.25 42.84 1.57
C ASP A 202 16.56 41.70 0.83
N LEU A 203 15.26 41.51 1.07
CA LEU A 203 14.46 40.48 0.45
C LEU A 203 14.27 40.66 -1.05
N ASP A 204 14.31 41.92 -1.53
CA ASP A 204 14.26 42.18 -2.98
C ASP A 204 15.53 41.72 -3.67
N ALA A 205 16.69 41.90 -3.02
CA ALA A 205 17.96 41.36 -3.51
C ALA A 205 17.99 39.81 -3.53
N VAL A 206 17.40 39.17 -2.49
CA VAL A 206 17.24 37.71 -2.43
C VAL A 206 16.33 37.22 -3.57
N SER A 207 15.19 37.89 -3.77
CA SER A 207 14.25 37.55 -4.84
C SER A 207 14.92 37.69 -6.21
N ALA A 208 15.63 38.75 -6.46
CA ALA A 208 16.35 38.96 -7.70
C ALA A 208 17.47 37.92 -7.94
N ALA A 209 18.10 37.43 -6.87
CA ALA A 209 19.08 36.34 -6.97
C ALA A 209 18.41 34.99 -7.33
N VAL A 210 17.25 34.70 -6.72
CA VAL A 210 16.46 33.51 -7.02
C VAL A 210 15.92 33.55 -8.46
N ASP A 211 15.42 34.69 -8.92
CA ASP A 211 14.91 34.86 -10.28
C ASP A 211 16.04 34.66 -11.32
N ALA A 212 17.22 35.21 -11.06
CA ALA A 212 18.38 34.98 -11.93
C ALA A 212 18.84 33.50 -11.93
N ALA A 213 18.78 32.81 -10.78
CA ALA A 213 19.06 31.37 -10.68
C ALA A 213 18.03 30.57 -11.48
N ALA A 214 16.76 30.96 -11.46
CA ALA A 214 15.68 30.33 -12.20
C ALA A 214 15.83 30.50 -13.73
N GLU A 215 16.28 31.65 -14.19
CA GLU A 215 16.61 31.87 -15.61
C GLU A 215 17.74 30.95 -16.07
N ARG A 216 18.80 30.82 -15.29
CA ARG A 216 19.89 29.91 -15.58
C ARG A 216 19.48 28.45 -15.53
N LEU A 217 18.58 28.07 -14.61
CA LEU A 217 18.03 26.72 -14.52
C LEU A 217 17.31 26.31 -15.82
N ALA A 218 16.57 27.23 -16.43
CA ALA A 218 15.87 26.96 -17.69
C ALA A 218 16.83 26.77 -18.89
N ALA A 219 18.05 27.28 -18.78
CA ALA A 219 19.11 27.15 -19.78
C ALA A 219 20.17 26.07 -19.42
N GLU A 220 19.95 25.32 -18.32
CA GLU A 220 20.90 24.28 -17.86
C GLU A 220 20.90 23.09 -18.81
N PRO A 221 22.07 22.59 -19.24
CA PRO A 221 22.15 21.40 -20.07
C PRO A 221 21.45 20.19 -19.44
N GLY A 222 20.56 19.54 -20.20
CA GLY A 222 19.77 18.38 -19.74
C GLY A 222 18.47 18.74 -19.03
N LEU A 223 18.14 20.03 -18.89
CA LEU A 223 16.85 20.49 -18.38
C LEU A 223 16.05 21.30 -19.43
N ASP A 224 16.43 21.19 -20.72
CA ASP A 224 15.75 21.85 -21.82
C ASP A 224 14.26 21.47 -21.86
N GLY A 225 13.39 22.47 -21.73
CA GLY A 225 11.93 22.25 -21.68
C GLY A 225 11.40 21.52 -20.41
N ALA A 226 12.28 21.22 -19.45
CA ALA A 226 11.88 20.60 -18.20
C ALA A 226 11.20 21.58 -17.22
N VAL A 227 11.53 22.86 -17.29
CA VAL A 227 10.95 23.90 -16.42
C VAL A 227 9.62 24.36 -16.99
N ILE A 228 8.53 24.00 -16.32
CA ILE A 228 7.15 24.39 -16.70
C ILE A 228 6.79 25.76 -16.13
N GLU A 229 7.14 25.99 -14.87
CA GLU A 229 6.99 27.30 -14.20
C GLU A 229 8.30 27.61 -13.49
N LYS A 230 8.91 28.75 -13.86
CA LYS A 230 10.21 29.15 -13.30
C LYS A 230 10.12 29.28 -11.79
N PRO A 231 11.06 28.72 -11.03
CA PRO A 231 11.12 28.89 -9.60
C PRO A 231 11.20 30.37 -9.22
N ARG A 232 10.45 30.77 -8.23
CA ARG A 232 10.44 32.14 -7.69
C ARG A 232 10.20 32.12 -6.18
N VAL A 233 10.54 33.19 -5.51
CA VAL A 233 10.18 33.40 -4.11
C VAL A 233 8.66 33.46 -4.00
N LEU A 234 8.08 32.55 -3.22
CA LEU A 234 6.63 32.48 -3.02
C LEU A 234 6.19 33.30 -1.81
N ARG A 235 6.88 33.15 -0.68
CA ARG A 235 6.60 33.84 0.59
C ARG A 235 7.73 33.63 1.60
N ILE A 236 7.66 34.37 2.69
CA ILE A 236 8.38 34.03 3.91
C ILE A 236 7.60 32.88 4.58
N GLU A 237 8.25 31.75 4.78
CA GLU A 237 7.62 30.58 5.38
C GLU A 237 7.66 30.63 6.90
N GLN A 238 8.79 31.06 7.44
CA GLN A 238 9.00 31.09 8.89
C GLN A 238 9.92 32.23 9.33
N LEU A 239 9.65 32.77 10.50
CA LEU A 239 10.55 33.65 11.26
C LEU A 239 11.29 32.78 12.27
N ALA A 240 12.57 32.51 12.03
CA ALA A 240 13.40 31.71 12.93
C ALA A 240 14.28 32.60 13.81
N GLU A 241 14.89 32.05 14.86
CA GLU A 241 15.72 32.86 15.78
C GLU A 241 16.90 33.57 15.08
N GLN A 242 17.44 32.99 14.03
CA GLN A 242 18.66 33.44 13.35
C GLN A 242 18.39 34.08 11.97
N GLY A 243 17.11 34.26 11.59
CA GLY A 243 16.77 34.84 10.28
C GLY A 243 15.39 34.41 9.80
N LEU A 244 15.17 34.62 8.54
CA LEU A 244 13.97 34.26 7.80
C LEU A 244 14.16 32.98 7.02
N VAL A 245 13.10 32.20 6.86
CA VAL A 245 13.06 31.10 5.88
C VAL A 245 12.20 31.54 4.71
N VAL A 246 12.83 31.67 3.55
CA VAL A 246 12.13 32.07 2.32
C VAL A 246 11.80 30.83 1.52
N LYS A 247 10.54 30.70 1.13
CA LYS A 247 10.06 29.58 0.32
C LYS A 247 10.17 29.90 -1.16
N VAL A 248 10.90 29.05 -1.88
CA VAL A 248 11.05 29.10 -3.34
C VAL A 248 10.27 27.95 -3.96
N PHE A 249 9.38 28.27 -4.87
CA PHE A 249 8.54 27.29 -5.55
C PHE A 249 8.58 27.43 -7.05
N GLY A 250 8.61 26.28 -7.76
CA GLY A 250 8.52 26.20 -9.20
C GLY A 250 7.95 24.85 -9.64
N LYS A 251 7.62 24.69 -10.92
CA LYS A 251 7.10 23.45 -11.50
C LYS A 251 8.00 22.96 -12.61
N VAL A 252 8.27 21.67 -12.58
CA VAL A 252 9.10 20.98 -13.59
C VAL A 252 8.43 19.70 -14.06
N THR A 253 8.93 19.14 -15.15
CA THR A 253 8.54 17.81 -15.59
C THR A 253 8.92 16.78 -14.52
N PRO A 254 8.09 15.76 -14.27
CA PRO A 254 8.31 14.76 -13.22
C PRO A 254 9.68 14.08 -13.29
N ALA A 255 10.11 13.70 -14.50
CA ALA A 255 11.39 13.00 -14.73
C ALA A 255 12.60 13.80 -14.23
N ASN A 256 12.54 15.15 -14.29
CA ASN A 256 13.64 16.04 -14.00
C ASN A 256 13.59 16.65 -12.59
N ARG A 257 12.62 16.25 -11.74
CA ARG A 257 12.39 16.85 -10.41
C ARG A 257 13.67 16.92 -9.56
N PHE A 258 14.34 15.80 -9.39
CA PHE A 258 15.53 15.71 -8.53
C PHE A 258 16.72 16.45 -9.11
N GLN A 259 16.96 16.32 -10.42
CA GLN A 259 18.03 17.02 -11.12
C GLN A 259 17.82 18.53 -11.06
N ALA A 260 16.62 19.00 -11.39
CA ALA A 260 16.29 20.41 -11.37
C ALA A 260 16.34 21.00 -9.96
N ALA A 261 15.88 20.28 -8.93
CA ALA A 261 15.99 20.73 -7.54
C ALA A 261 17.46 20.83 -7.08
N GLY A 262 18.30 19.89 -7.46
CA GLY A 262 19.75 19.93 -7.19
C GLY A 262 20.45 21.09 -7.89
N ALA A 263 20.16 21.26 -9.18
CA ALA A 263 20.70 22.36 -9.98
C ALA A 263 20.25 23.74 -9.44
N LEU A 264 18.97 23.86 -9.08
CA LEU A 264 18.44 25.12 -8.52
C LEU A 264 19.15 25.52 -7.21
N ARG A 265 19.36 24.55 -6.29
CA ARG A 265 20.09 24.83 -5.04
C ARG A 265 21.50 25.36 -5.32
N ARG A 266 22.24 24.75 -6.23
CA ARG A 266 23.58 25.18 -6.65
C ARG A 266 23.53 26.57 -7.26
N LEU A 267 22.62 26.82 -8.19
CA LEU A 267 22.49 28.10 -8.88
C LEU A 267 22.09 29.22 -7.92
N ILE A 268 21.21 28.99 -6.95
CA ILE A 268 20.87 29.99 -5.91
C ILE A 268 22.11 30.36 -5.10
N VAL A 269 22.92 29.39 -4.66
CA VAL A 269 24.16 29.68 -3.93
C VAL A 269 25.11 30.52 -4.76
N GLU A 270 25.31 30.18 -6.04
CA GLU A 270 26.16 30.93 -6.94
C GLU A 270 25.67 32.36 -7.21
N GLU A 271 24.35 32.54 -7.43
CA GLU A 271 23.77 33.87 -7.69
C GLU A 271 23.80 34.76 -6.45
N CYS A 272 23.49 34.20 -5.28
CA CYS A 272 23.61 34.91 -4.02
C CYS A 272 25.06 35.37 -3.77
N ALA A 273 26.03 34.50 -3.97
CA ALA A 273 27.45 34.83 -3.83
C ALA A 273 27.88 35.94 -4.80
N ARG A 274 27.44 35.91 -6.08
CA ARG A 274 27.76 36.95 -7.08
C ARG A 274 27.15 38.31 -6.72
N ARG A 275 26.00 38.35 -6.07
CA ARG A 275 25.28 39.58 -5.69
C ARG A 275 25.60 40.06 -4.27
N GLY A 276 26.48 39.35 -3.55
CA GLY A 276 26.78 39.70 -2.14
C GLY A 276 25.64 39.40 -1.18
N VAL A 277 24.64 38.61 -1.59
CA VAL A 277 23.52 38.15 -0.74
C VAL A 277 24.00 37.00 0.13
N VAL A 278 23.89 37.16 1.44
CA VAL A 278 24.23 36.10 2.40
C VAL A 278 23.01 35.19 2.57
N ILE A 279 23.23 33.88 2.39
CA ILE A 279 22.25 32.85 2.67
C ILE A 279 22.83 31.90 3.71
N GLY A 280 21.96 31.26 4.49
CA GLY A 280 22.35 30.39 5.58
C GLY A 280 22.14 31.06 6.94
N TRP A 281 22.24 30.25 7.99
CA TRP A 281 22.18 30.74 9.35
C TRP A 281 23.48 31.43 9.70
N ARG A 282 23.38 32.63 10.25
CA ARG A 282 24.57 33.27 10.82
C ARG A 282 25.01 32.44 12.04
N SER A 283 26.19 31.86 11.98
CA SER A 283 26.80 31.38 13.21
C SER A 283 26.99 32.57 14.13
N VAL A 284 26.17 32.71 15.20
CA VAL A 284 26.50 33.63 16.27
C VAL A 284 27.86 33.19 16.78
N PRO A 285 28.92 33.97 16.62
CA PRO A 285 30.19 33.62 17.24
C PRO A 285 29.87 33.40 18.71
N ALA A 286 30.21 32.21 19.25
CA ALA A 286 30.12 32.00 20.68
C ALA A 286 30.76 33.25 21.28
N SER A 287 29.95 34.09 21.96
CA SER A 287 30.41 35.34 22.57
C SER A 287 31.68 34.99 23.29
N ALA A 288 32.79 35.63 22.87
CA ALA A 288 34.05 35.46 23.53
C ALA A 288 33.71 35.62 25.02
N ASP A 289 33.81 34.55 25.74
CA ASP A 289 33.60 34.46 27.16
C ASP A 289 34.44 35.60 27.76
N SER A 290 33.76 36.75 28.03
CA SER A 290 34.36 37.81 28.79
C SER A 290 34.51 37.21 30.18
N GLY A 291 35.73 36.68 30.40
CA GLY A 291 36.13 36.02 31.60
C GLY A 291 36.04 36.94 32.81
N GLU A 292 34.85 37.19 33.28
CA GLU A 292 34.62 37.61 34.66
C GLU A 292 34.36 36.34 35.49
N PRO A 293 35.25 36.06 36.43
CA PRO A 293 35.07 34.90 37.31
C PRO A 293 33.82 35.18 38.17
N VAL A 294 32.75 34.44 37.94
CA VAL A 294 31.61 34.39 38.85
C VAL A 294 32.12 34.11 40.25
N LYS A 295 32.10 35.12 41.11
CA LYS A 295 32.35 34.99 42.55
C LYS A 295 31.39 33.92 43.09
N LYS A 296 31.93 32.77 43.42
CA LYS A 296 31.21 31.73 44.17
C LYS A 296 30.84 32.30 45.53
N THR A 297 29.61 32.77 45.64
CA THR A 297 29.00 33.01 46.95
C THR A 297 28.82 31.65 47.61
N ARG A 298 29.59 31.45 48.66
CA ARG A 298 29.56 30.26 49.49
C ARG A 298 28.21 30.24 50.21
N ALA A 299 27.26 29.45 49.69
CA ALA A 299 26.02 29.19 50.39
C ALA A 299 26.30 28.20 51.52
N ALA A 300 25.83 28.56 52.67
CA ALA A 300 25.93 27.81 53.91
C ALA A 300 25.20 26.47 53.85
N ASP A 301 25.74 25.54 54.61
CA ASP A 301 25.22 24.20 54.87
C ASP A 301 23.69 24.12 54.96
N GLY A 302 23.09 23.42 54.02
CA GLY A 302 21.72 22.96 54.05
C GLY A 302 21.70 21.55 53.49
N LYS A 303 21.56 20.58 54.37
CA LYS A 303 21.44 19.15 54.14
C LYS A 303 20.21 18.88 53.22
N PRO A 304 20.31 18.16 52.10
CA PRO A 304 19.13 17.82 51.34
C PRO A 304 18.41 16.63 52.00
N GLU A 305 17.16 16.85 52.38
CA GLU A 305 16.23 15.78 52.69
C GLU A 305 15.82 15.14 51.34
N GLY A 306 16.04 13.81 51.28
CA GLY A 306 15.67 13.02 50.11
C GLY A 306 14.13 12.87 49.95
N PRO A 307 13.63 12.69 48.75
CA PRO A 307 12.21 12.47 48.54
C PRO A 307 11.75 11.12 49.06
N ALA A 308 10.64 11.11 49.80
CA ALA A 308 9.98 9.95 50.35
C ALA A 308 9.57 8.97 49.26
N LEU A 309 9.98 7.71 49.42
CA LEU A 309 9.49 6.59 48.65
C LEU A 309 8.01 6.35 48.98
N ILE A 310 7.14 6.53 47.96
CA ILE A 310 5.77 6.09 48.01
C ILE A 310 5.78 4.56 47.90
N GLN A 311 5.52 3.87 49.00
CA GLN A 311 5.23 2.45 49.04
C GLN A 311 3.89 2.20 48.34
N ALA A 312 3.91 1.43 47.25
CA ALA A 312 2.72 0.88 46.65
C ALA A 312 2.19 -0.23 47.58
N ASP A 313 1.01 -0.01 48.11
CA ASP A 313 0.24 -0.97 48.91
C ASP A 313 -0.35 -2.00 47.92
N SER A 314 0.11 -3.22 48.05
CA SER A 314 -0.41 -4.39 47.35
C SER A 314 -1.48 -5.03 48.23
N ASP A 315 -2.74 -4.83 47.92
CA ASP A 315 -3.84 -5.59 48.52
C ASP A 315 -4.28 -6.71 47.52
N PRO A 316 -4.16 -7.97 47.88
CA PRO A 316 -4.66 -9.09 47.10
C PRO A 316 -5.96 -9.64 47.73
N THR A 317 -7.12 -9.15 47.30
CA THR A 317 -8.40 -9.92 47.40
C THR A 317 -9.59 -9.10 46.94
N ALA A 318 -10.15 -9.43 45.75
CA ALA A 318 -11.57 -9.67 45.49
C ALA A 318 -11.73 -9.97 43.98
#